data_f4bb62275125baf071d061b8fc318f9f
#
_entry.id   f4bb62275125baf071d061b8fc318f9f
#
_cell.length_a   1.000
_cell.length_b   1.000
_cell.length_c   1.000
_cell.angle_alpha   90.00
_cell.angle_beta   90.00
_cell.angle_gamma   90.00
#
_symmetry.space_group_name_H-M   'P 1'
#
loop_
_entity.id
_entity.type
_entity.pdbx_description
1 polymer ?
#
loop_
_entity_poly.entity_id
_entity_poly.type
_entity_poly.pdbx_seq_one_letter_code
_entity_poly.pdbx_strand_id
1 'polypeptide(L)'
;HLDFRRQRQMCIRDSFSAVVRAGANTLNVPDTVGYTTPDEMYELIKLLRNEVYQADQVVFSVHCHNDLGMGVANSLAAVRAGARQIECTINGIGERAGNAAMEEIVMAMNTRQQYFDLQTNIVTEQLYPTSRLLTQITGVAVQPNKAIVGANAFAHEAGIHQHGVLKNALTYEIMTPQSVGIR
;
A
#
# COMPACT_ATOMS: atom_id res chain seq x y z
N HIS A 1 -28.36 6.13 -9.16
CA HIS A 1 -27.04 5.69 -8.65
C HIS A 1 -26.10 6.85 -8.29
N LEU A 2 -26.09 7.96 -9.02
CA LEU A 2 -25.27 9.14 -8.71
C LEU A 2 -25.69 9.84 -7.41
N ASP A 3 -26.97 9.92 -7.13
CA ASP A 3 -27.50 10.57 -5.92
C ASP A 3 -27.13 9.80 -4.64
N PHE A 4 -27.13 8.46 -4.68
CA PHE A 4 -26.71 7.64 -3.54
C PHE A 4 -25.20 7.74 -3.26
N ARG A 5 -24.36 7.91 -4.29
CA ARG A 5 -22.91 8.16 -4.10
C ARG A 5 -22.67 9.51 -3.45
N ARG A 6 -23.30 10.58 -3.93
CA ARG A 6 -23.20 11.92 -3.34
C ARG A 6 -23.71 11.95 -1.90
N GLN A 7 -24.85 11.34 -1.62
CA GLN A 7 -25.41 11.27 -0.28
C GLN A 7 -24.47 10.50 0.67
N ARG A 8 -23.88 9.41 0.24
CA ARG A 8 -22.90 8.62 1.03
C ARG A 8 -21.64 9.44 1.31
N GLN A 9 -21.11 10.15 0.33
CA GLN A 9 -19.95 11.03 0.50
C GLN A 9 -20.24 12.18 1.49
N MET A 10 -21.42 12.77 1.43
CA MET A 10 -21.84 13.80 2.39
C MET A 10 -21.94 13.24 3.82
N CYS A 11 -22.51 12.05 4.01
CA CYS A 11 -22.56 11.41 5.32
C CYS A 11 -21.17 11.13 5.90
N ILE A 12 -20.22 10.64 5.08
CA ILE A 12 -18.84 10.39 5.50
C ILE A 12 -18.16 11.68 5.91
N ARG A 13 -18.26 12.74 5.12
CA ARG A 13 -17.70 14.06 5.40
C ARG A 13 -18.23 14.63 6.73
N ASP A 14 -19.55 14.59 6.92
CA ASP A 14 -20.19 15.15 8.10
C ASP A 14 -19.81 14.36 9.37
N SER A 15 -19.74 13.03 9.27
CA SER A 15 -19.27 12.16 10.35
C SER A 15 -17.81 12.47 10.70
N PHE A 16 -16.91 12.58 9.73
CA PHE A 16 -15.52 12.92 9.97
C PHE A 16 -15.36 14.32 10.57
N SER A 17 -16.10 15.30 10.07
CA SER A 17 -16.10 16.65 10.65
C SER A 17 -16.59 16.65 12.11
N ALA A 18 -17.57 15.82 12.45
CA ALA A 18 -18.06 15.70 13.82
C ALA A 18 -17.01 15.09 14.77
N VAL A 19 -16.33 14.01 14.33
CA VAL A 19 -15.30 13.37 15.17
C VAL A 19 -14.04 14.24 15.32
N VAL A 20 -13.69 15.04 14.30
CA VAL A 20 -12.60 16.03 14.43
C VAL A 20 -12.96 17.10 15.46
N ARG A 21 -14.19 17.63 15.43
CA ARG A 21 -14.67 18.56 16.47
C ARG A 21 -14.66 17.95 17.88
N ALA A 22 -14.82 16.63 17.98
CA ALA A 22 -14.74 15.89 19.23
C ALA A 22 -13.29 15.55 19.66
N GLY A 23 -12.28 15.92 18.87
CA GLY A 23 -10.85 15.78 19.21
C GLY A 23 -10.14 14.61 18.53
N ALA A 24 -10.72 13.97 17.51
CA ALA A 24 -10.00 12.97 16.72
C ALA A 24 -8.86 13.63 15.95
N ASN A 25 -7.67 13.00 15.98
CA ASN A 25 -6.48 13.46 15.28
C ASN A 25 -6.11 12.55 14.09
N THR A 26 -6.75 11.41 13.96
CA THR A 26 -6.56 10.47 12.84
C THR A 26 -7.92 9.99 12.34
N LEU A 27 -8.11 10.05 11.03
CA LEU A 27 -9.34 9.65 10.35
C LEU A 27 -9.01 8.47 9.43
N ASN A 28 -9.51 7.28 9.76
CA ASN A 28 -9.30 6.09 8.94
C ASN A 28 -10.42 5.91 7.90
N VAL A 29 -10.03 5.73 6.65
CA VAL A 29 -10.92 5.51 5.50
C VAL A 29 -10.73 4.07 5.01
N PRO A 30 -11.59 3.12 5.44
CA PRO A 30 -11.44 1.73 5.04
C PRO A 30 -12.11 1.43 3.69
N ASP A 31 -11.45 0.61 2.87
CA ASP A 31 -12.07 -0.14 1.78
C ASP A 31 -12.34 -1.58 2.24
N THR A 32 -13.39 -1.75 3.03
CA THR A 32 -13.66 -2.95 3.84
C THR A 32 -13.83 -4.22 3.00
N VAL A 33 -14.29 -4.11 1.77
CA VAL A 33 -14.56 -5.25 0.88
C VAL A 33 -13.67 -5.29 -0.37
N GLY A 34 -12.63 -4.43 -0.41
CA GLY A 34 -11.67 -4.40 -1.52
C GLY A 34 -12.31 -4.09 -2.88
N TYR A 35 -13.33 -3.24 -2.89
CA TYR A 35 -14.13 -2.93 -4.09
C TYR A 35 -13.66 -1.67 -4.82
N THR A 36 -13.04 -0.75 -4.11
CA THR A 36 -12.64 0.57 -4.63
C THR A 36 -11.51 0.45 -5.65
N THR A 37 -11.58 1.27 -6.70
CA THR A 37 -10.48 1.43 -7.66
C THR A 37 -9.50 2.51 -7.21
N PRO A 38 -8.24 2.54 -7.73
CA PRO A 38 -7.25 3.56 -7.34
C PRO A 38 -7.72 4.99 -7.60
N ASP A 39 -8.39 5.25 -8.71
CA ASP A 39 -8.90 6.59 -9.01
C ASP A 39 -10.03 6.99 -8.06
N GLU A 40 -10.93 6.07 -7.74
CA GLU A 40 -12.00 6.33 -6.75
C GLU A 40 -11.44 6.60 -5.36
N MET A 41 -10.41 5.86 -4.93
CA MET A 41 -9.74 6.09 -3.65
C MET A 41 -9.02 7.45 -3.64
N TYR A 42 -8.32 7.78 -4.71
CA TYR A 42 -7.67 9.09 -4.85
C TYR A 42 -8.68 10.25 -4.71
N GLU A 43 -9.77 10.20 -5.48
CA GLU A 43 -10.79 11.26 -5.46
C GLU A 43 -11.51 11.33 -4.11
N LEU A 44 -11.75 10.19 -3.45
CA LEU A 44 -12.36 10.17 -2.11
C LEU A 44 -11.47 10.87 -1.07
N ILE A 45 -10.19 10.51 -0.99
CA ILE A 45 -9.26 11.14 -0.04
C ILE A 45 -9.10 12.63 -0.34
N LYS A 46 -8.98 13.00 -1.61
CA LYS A 46 -8.89 14.40 -2.03
C LYS A 46 -10.14 15.20 -1.63
N LEU A 47 -11.32 14.64 -1.85
CA LEU A 47 -12.58 15.24 -1.43
C LEU A 47 -12.62 15.46 0.09
N LEU A 48 -12.30 14.42 0.87
CA LEU A 48 -12.32 14.48 2.32
C LEU A 48 -11.32 15.51 2.86
N ARG A 49 -10.13 15.57 2.29
CA ARG A 49 -9.13 16.58 2.67
C ARG A 49 -9.53 18.02 2.36
N ASN A 50 -10.39 18.22 1.37
CA ASN A 50 -10.88 19.56 1.01
C ASN A 50 -12.12 19.97 1.81
N GLU A 51 -12.95 19.01 2.25
CA GLU A 51 -14.29 19.31 2.78
C GLU A 51 -14.46 18.99 4.27
N VAL A 52 -13.59 18.16 4.88
CA VAL A 52 -13.65 17.85 6.31
C VAL A 52 -13.18 19.06 7.12
N TYR A 53 -13.88 19.36 8.21
CA TYR A 53 -13.50 20.43 9.14
C TYR A 53 -12.07 20.22 9.66
N GLN A 54 -11.23 21.25 9.56
CA GLN A 54 -9.81 21.20 9.98
C GLN A 54 -9.03 19.98 9.44
N ALA A 55 -9.27 19.60 8.20
CA ALA A 55 -8.64 18.46 7.55
C ALA A 55 -7.09 18.55 7.50
N ASP A 56 -6.53 19.74 7.53
CA ASP A 56 -5.10 20.03 7.59
C ASP A 56 -4.45 19.73 8.95
N GLN A 57 -5.24 19.61 10.01
CA GLN A 57 -4.78 19.33 11.38
C GLN A 57 -4.89 17.85 11.77
N VAL A 58 -5.40 17.00 10.88
CA VAL A 58 -5.59 15.57 11.15
C VAL A 58 -4.86 14.70 10.15
N VAL A 59 -4.52 13.49 10.57
CA VAL A 59 -3.92 12.46 9.70
C VAL A 59 -5.03 11.67 9.02
N PHE A 60 -5.02 11.64 7.68
CA PHE A 60 -5.83 10.68 6.94
C PHE A 60 -5.10 9.35 6.84
N SER A 61 -5.76 8.30 7.30
CA SER A 61 -5.34 6.91 7.26
C SER A 61 -6.21 6.13 6.28
N VAL A 62 -5.65 5.11 5.65
CA VAL A 62 -6.40 4.19 4.79
C VAL A 62 -6.13 2.74 5.17
N HIS A 63 -7.16 1.90 5.00
CA HIS A 63 -7.11 0.47 5.24
C HIS A 63 -7.75 -0.23 4.03
N CYS A 64 -6.94 -0.80 3.14
CA CYS A 64 -7.42 -1.34 1.87
C CYS A 64 -7.31 -2.87 1.87
N HIS A 65 -8.45 -3.55 1.64
CA HIS A 65 -8.50 -4.99 1.36
C HIS A 65 -8.15 -5.28 -0.10
N ASN A 66 -7.80 -6.54 -0.37
CA ASN A 66 -7.18 -6.95 -1.64
C ASN A 66 -8.08 -7.87 -2.50
N ASP A 67 -9.39 -7.82 -2.30
CA ASP A 67 -10.33 -8.74 -2.96
C ASP A 67 -10.30 -8.66 -4.48
N LEU A 68 -10.08 -7.48 -5.05
CA LEU A 68 -9.86 -7.27 -6.49
C LEU A 68 -8.37 -7.14 -6.88
N GLY A 69 -7.44 -7.44 -5.96
CA GLY A 69 -5.99 -7.30 -6.22
C GLY A 69 -5.49 -5.85 -6.25
N MET A 70 -6.28 -4.89 -5.75
CA MET A 70 -5.97 -3.45 -5.84
C MET A 70 -5.58 -2.82 -4.49
N GLY A 71 -5.45 -3.58 -3.42
CA GLY A 71 -5.20 -3.05 -2.08
C GLY A 71 -3.96 -2.15 -2.00
N VAL A 72 -2.85 -2.57 -2.58
CA VAL A 72 -1.61 -1.77 -2.66
C VAL A 72 -1.80 -0.54 -3.55
N ALA A 73 -2.39 -0.70 -4.73
CA ALA A 73 -2.62 0.40 -5.65
C ALA A 73 -3.54 1.48 -5.05
N ASN A 74 -4.61 1.07 -4.36
CA ASN A 74 -5.52 1.96 -3.64
C ASN A 74 -4.80 2.71 -2.52
N SER A 75 -3.97 2.03 -1.72
CA SER A 75 -3.18 2.63 -0.65
C SER A 75 -2.22 3.70 -1.19
N LEU A 76 -1.51 3.40 -2.28
CA LEU A 76 -0.60 4.34 -2.93
C LEU A 76 -1.35 5.52 -3.58
N ALA A 77 -2.54 5.30 -4.14
CA ALA A 77 -3.41 6.36 -4.65
C ALA A 77 -3.87 7.31 -3.52
N ALA A 78 -4.23 6.75 -2.36
CA ALA A 78 -4.57 7.53 -1.17
C ALA A 78 -3.41 8.40 -0.68
N VAL A 79 -2.18 7.86 -0.67
CA VAL A 79 -0.96 8.61 -0.32
C VAL A 79 -0.76 9.79 -1.26
N ARG A 80 -0.92 9.60 -2.57
CA ARG A 80 -0.85 10.68 -3.57
C ARG A 80 -1.92 11.75 -3.35
N ALA A 81 -3.11 11.35 -2.90
CA ALA A 81 -4.19 12.27 -2.56
C ALA A 81 -3.98 12.98 -1.21
N GLY A 82 -2.97 12.57 -0.42
CA GLY A 82 -2.57 13.24 0.81
C GLY A 82 -2.83 12.44 2.09
N ALA A 83 -3.18 11.16 2.04
CA ALA A 83 -3.10 10.29 3.20
C ALA A 83 -1.65 10.19 3.70
N ARG A 84 -1.48 10.06 5.02
CA ARG A 84 -0.14 9.98 5.66
C ARG A 84 -0.01 8.78 6.59
N GLN A 85 -1.02 7.94 6.66
CA GLN A 85 -0.99 6.65 7.35
C GLN A 85 -1.61 5.59 6.46
N ILE A 86 -1.00 4.41 6.43
CA ILE A 86 -1.53 3.22 5.76
C ILE A 86 -1.56 2.10 6.78
N GLU A 87 -2.73 1.51 6.98
CA GLU A 87 -2.88 0.26 7.70
C GLU A 87 -2.72 -0.88 6.68
N CYS A 88 -1.69 -1.70 6.89
CA CYS A 88 -1.33 -2.78 5.98
C CYS A 88 -0.74 -3.94 6.77
N THR A 89 -0.51 -5.07 6.12
CA THR A 89 0.01 -6.26 6.80
C THR A 89 1.22 -6.84 6.07
N ILE A 90 2.08 -7.52 6.84
CA ILE A 90 3.19 -8.31 6.27
C ILE A 90 2.59 -9.39 5.37
N ASN A 91 3.14 -9.56 4.16
CA ASN A 91 2.67 -10.50 3.15
C ASN A 91 1.22 -10.25 2.67
N GLY A 92 0.59 -9.16 3.09
CA GLY A 92 -0.81 -8.89 2.79
C GLY A 92 -1.78 -9.85 3.46
N ILE A 93 -1.39 -10.55 4.57
CA ILE A 93 -2.31 -11.46 5.24
C ILE A 93 -3.54 -10.71 5.79
N GLY A 94 -4.67 -11.39 5.82
CA GLY A 94 -5.92 -10.83 6.34
C GLY A 94 -7.13 -11.64 5.91
N GLU A 95 -8.29 -11.10 6.17
CA GLU A 95 -9.54 -11.74 5.78
C GLU A 95 -9.68 -11.86 4.26
N ARG A 96 -10.32 -12.91 3.79
CA ARG A 96 -10.63 -13.21 2.37
C ARG A 96 -9.36 -13.23 1.51
N ALA A 97 -9.16 -12.25 0.61
CA ALA A 97 -7.96 -12.12 -0.22
C ALA A 97 -6.82 -11.34 0.47
N GLY A 98 -7.01 -10.95 1.73
CA GLY A 98 -6.02 -10.24 2.54
C GLY A 98 -6.12 -8.72 2.44
N ASN A 99 -5.08 -8.08 2.97
CA ASN A 99 -4.92 -6.63 3.03
C ASN A 99 -3.86 -6.15 2.01
N ALA A 100 -3.69 -4.86 1.91
CA ALA A 100 -2.53 -4.29 1.22
C ALA A 100 -1.23 -4.80 1.86
N ALA A 101 -0.27 -5.24 1.06
CA ALA A 101 0.99 -5.80 1.51
C ALA A 101 1.99 -4.68 1.85
N MET A 102 2.52 -4.68 3.07
CA MET A 102 3.44 -3.65 3.57
C MET A 102 4.72 -3.57 2.73
N GLU A 103 5.33 -4.70 2.43
CA GLU A 103 6.57 -4.81 1.64
C GLU A 103 6.42 -4.19 0.25
N GLU A 104 5.27 -4.36 -0.38
CA GLU A 104 4.98 -3.81 -1.71
C GLU A 104 4.80 -2.29 -1.66
N ILE A 105 4.10 -1.77 -0.66
CA ILE A 105 3.91 -0.34 -0.44
C ILE A 105 5.25 0.34 -0.16
N VAL A 106 6.01 -0.20 0.78
CA VAL A 106 7.30 0.37 1.20
C VAL A 106 8.29 0.39 0.05
N MET A 107 8.42 -0.71 -0.70
CA MET A 107 9.35 -0.78 -1.82
C MET A 107 8.89 0.06 -3.01
N ALA A 108 7.58 0.19 -3.28
CA ALA A 108 7.07 1.10 -4.29
C ALA A 108 7.44 2.56 -3.97
N MET A 109 7.28 2.99 -2.73
CA MET A 109 7.63 4.35 -2.30
C MET A 109 9.15 4.56 -2.33
N ASN A 110 9.94 3.59 -1.86
CA ASN A 110 11.41 3.67 -1.87
C ASN A 110 11.96 3.74 -3.30
N THR A 111 11.55 2.82 -4.17
CA THR A 111 12.01 2.74 -5.56
C THR A 111 11.57 3.94 -6.41
N ARG A 112 10.39 4.48 -6.12
CA ARG A 112 9.80 5.60 -6.86
C ARG A 112 9.73 6.88 -6.01
N GLN A 113 10.78 7.13 -5.20
CA GLN A 113 10.87 8.26 -4.28
C GLN A 113 10.60 9.61 -4.97
N GLN A 114 11.16 9.84 -6.14
CA GLN A 114 10.93 11.09 -6.90
C GLN A 114 9.46 11.29 -7.31
N TYR A 115 8.71 10.21 -7.44
CA TYR A 115 7.29 10.26 -7.82
C TYR A 115 6.37 10.51 -6.62
N PHE A 116 6.68 9.88 -5.48
CA PHE A 116 5.85 10.02 -4.28
C PHE A 116 6.23 11.23 -3.43
N ASP A 117 7.50 11.66 -3.47
CA ASP A 117 8.06 12.72 -2.64
C ASP A 117 7.79 12.49 -1.13
N LEU A 118 7.86 11.25 -0.70
CA LEU A 118 7.60 10.79 0.66
C LEU A 118 8.56 9.66 1.02
N GLN A 119 8.84 9.53 2.31
CA GLN A 119 9.70 8.50 2.86
C GLN A 119 9.01 7.77 4.00
N THR A 120 9.42 6.54 4.25
CA THR A 120 9.09 5.76 5.44
C THR A 120 10.34 5.52 6.26
N ASN A 121 10.18 5.27 7.56
CA ASN A 121 11.29 4.87 8.44
C ASN A 121 11.43 3.34 8.52
N ILE A 122 10.80 2.60 7.61
CA ILE A 122 10.91 1.13 7.56
C ILE A 122 12.29 0.76 7.02
N VAL A 123 13.00 -0.09 7.76
CA VAL A 123 14.27 -0.67 7.35
C VAL A 123 13.99 -1.76 6.31
N THR A 124 14.23 -1.46 5.04
CA THR A 124 13.81 -2.33 3.93
C THR A 124 14.50 -3.69 3.95
N GLU A 125 15.73 -3.79 4.46
CA GLU A 125 16.48 -5.03 4.62
C GLU A 125 15.83 -6.01 5.62
N GLN A 126 14.84 -5.57 6.38
CA GLN A 126 14.06 -6.43 7.27
C GLN A 126 12.78 -6.99 6.62
N LEU A 127 12.43 -6.58 5.41
CA LEU A 127 11.18 -7.00 4.76
C LEU A 127 11.17 -8.51 4.50
N TYR A 128 12.20 -9.04 3.85
CA TYR A 128 12.29 -10.48 3.57
C TYR A 128 12.42 -11.34 4.84
N PRO A 129 13.31 -11.02 5.80
CA PRO A 129 13.38 -11.76 7.09
C PRO A 129 12.03 -11.76 7.83
N THR A 130 11.33 -10.62 7.85
CA THR A 130 10.02 -10.51 8.52
C THR A 130 8.95 -11.34 7.82
N SER A 131 8.93 -11.33 6.49
CA SER A 131 8.04 -12.18 5.68
C SER A 131 8.27 -13.66 5.97
N ARG A 132 9.54 -14.10 6.04
CA ARG A 132 9.91 -15.48 6.37
C ARG A 132 9.50 -15.87 7.79
N LEU A 133 9.73 -14.98 8.75
CA LEU A 133 9.31 -15.19 10.14
C LEU A 133 7.79 -15.36 10.25
N LEU A 134 7.01 -14.51 9.58
CA LEU A 134 5.56 -14.64 9.58
C LEU A 134 5.10 -15.98 8.99
N THR A 135 5.69 -16.40 7.88
CA THR A 135 5.41 -17.72 7.28
C THR A 135 5.71 -18.87 8.26
N GLN A 136 6.82 -18.79 8.98
CA GLN A 136 7.19 -19.81 9.98
C GLN A 136 6.21 -19.87 11.15
N ILE A 137 5.76 -18.73 11.64
CA ILE A 137 4.84 -18.64 12.79
C ILE A 137 3.42 -19.09 12.41
N THR A 138 2.93 -18.65 11.25
CA THR A 138 1.54 -18.85 10.85
C THR A 138 1.30 -20.12 10.02
N GLY A 139 2.34 -20.66 9.39
CA GLY A 139 2.23 -21.70 8.37
C GLY A 139 1.66 -21.20 7.02
N VAL A 140 1.32 -19.93 6.90
CA VAL A 140 0.81 -19.33 5.65
C VAL A 140 1.97 -18.96 4.74
N ALA A 141 2.22 -19.78 3.72
CA ALA A 141 3.28 -19.54 2.75
C ALA A 141 2.90 -18.43 1.77
N VAL A 142 3.89 -17.62 1.36
CA VAL A 142 3.73 -16.69 0.24
C VAL A 142 3.86 -17.43 -1.09
N GLN A 143 3.17 -16.92 -2.10
CA GLN A 143 3.31 -17.45 -3.46
C GLN A 143 4.75 -17.24 -3.97
N PRO A 144 5.32 -18.19 -4.75
CA PRO A 144 6.68 -18.03 -5.28
C PRO A 144 6.89 -16.74 -6.09
N ASN A 145 5.88 -16.28 -6.80
CA ASN A 145 5.90 -15.05 -7.59
C ASN A 145 5.38 -13.80 -6.83
N LYS A 146 5.25 -13.89 -5.50
CA LYS A 146 4.89 -12.73 -4.67
C LYS A 146 5.91 -11.61 -4.89
N ALA A 147 5.42 -10.42 -5.17
CA ALA A 147 6.29 -9.26 -5.31
C ALA A 147 7.16 -9.06 -4.04
N ILE A 148 8.38 -8.61 -4.21
CA ILE A 148 9.37 -8.24 -3.18
C ILE A 148 9.93 -9.45 -2.40
N VAL A 149 9.08 -10.34 -1.88
CA VAL A 149 9.46 -11.39 -0.91
C VAL A 149 9.25 -12.83 -1.40
N GLY A 150 8.71 -13.01 -2.60
CA GLY A 150 8.55 -14.33 -3.20
C GLY A 150 9.88 -14.93 -3.64
N ALA A 151 9.96 -16.25 -3.69
CA ALA A 151 11.20 -16.96 -4.09
C ALA A 151 11.67 -16.59 -5.50
N ASN A 152 10.75 -16.23 -6.39
CA ASN A 152 11.04 -15.87 -7.78
C ASN A 152 11.15 -14.35 -8.01
N ALA A 153 11.06 -13.52 -6.94
CA ALA A 153 11.03 -12.06 -7.09
C ALA A 153 12.27 -11.47 -7.79
N PHE A 154 13.40 -12.19 -7.73
CA PHE A 154 14.67 -11.79 -8.35
C PHE A 154 15.21 -12.85 -9.33
N ALA A 155 14.35 -13.79 -9.78
CA ALA A 155 14.76 -14.84 -10.70
C ALA A 155 14.55 -14.40 -12.15
N HIS A 156 15.56 -14.62 -13.00
CA HIS A 156 15.52 -14.37 -14.43
C HIS A 156 15.72 -15.68 -15.19
N GLU A 157 14.78 -16.07 -16.04
CA GLU A 157 14.85 -17.31 -16.81
C GLU A 157 15.20 -17.05 -18.28
N ALA A 158 14.73 -15.95 -18.87
CA ALA A 158 15.02 -15.62 -20.25
C ALA A 158 16.51 -15.27 -20.47
N GLY A 159 17.17 -15.91 -21.44
CA GLY A 159 18.60 -15.73 -21.71
C GLY A 159 19.00 -14.28 -21.99
N ILE A 160 18.15 -13.49 -22.65
CA ILE A 160 18.40 -12.05 -22.88
C ILE A 160 18.40 -11.25 -21.58
N HIS A 161 17.54 -11.61 -20.63
CA HIS A 161 17.49 -10.97 -19.30
C HIS A 161 18.73 -11.35 -18.50
N GLN A 162 19.09 -12.63 -18.46
CA GLN A 162 20.31 -13.10 -17.78
C GLN A 162 21.56 -12.40 -18.31
N HIS A 163 21.69 -12.30 -19.65
CA HIS A 163 22.80 -11.60 -20.27
C HIS A 163 22.84 -10.10 -19.94
N GLY A 164 21.67 -9.45 -19.88
CA GLY A 164 21.55 -8.05 -19.47
C GLY A 164 21.97 -7.83 -18.03
N VAL A 165 21.47 -8.64 -17.10
CA VAL A 165 21.81 -8.58 -15.66
C VAL A 165 23.30 -8.83 -15.42
N LEU A 166 23.93 -9.78 -16.12
CA LEU A 166 25.35 -10.03 -16.03
C LEU A 166 26.21 -8.83 -16.47
N LYS A 167 25.72 -8.03 -17.41
CA LYS A 167 26.40 -6.79 -17.84
C LYS A 167 26.15 -5.62 -16.91
N ASN A 168 24.91 -5.45 -16.48
CA ASN A 168 24.48 -4.43 -15.54
C ASN A 168 23.15 -4.86 -14.91
N ALA A 169 23.15 -5.12 -13.60
CA ALA A 169 21.95 -5.54 -12.85
C ALA A 169 20.78 -4.56 -13.04
N LEU A 170 21.04 -3.27 -13.10
CA LEU A 170 20.02 -2.23 -13.28
C LEU A 170 19.28 -2.30 -14.63
N THR A 171 19.71 -3.15 -15.58
CA THR A 171 19.03 -3.30 -16.87
C THR A 171 17.64 -3.91 -16.72
N TYR A 172 17.48 -4.84 -15.77
CA TYR A 172 16.23 -5.58 -15.54
C TYR A 172 15.81 -5.63 -14.07
N GLU A 173 16.53 -4.95 -13.18
CA GLU A 173 16.24 -4.91 -11.74
C GLU A 173 15.99 -3.47 -11.30
N ILE A 174 14.84 -3.23 -10.70
CA ILE A 174 14.47 -1.94 -10.09
C ILE A 174 14.92 -1.85 -8.63
N MET A 175 15.35 -2.96 -8.05
CA MET A 175 15.84 -3.12 -6.68
C MET A 175 16.73 -4.36 -6.63
N THR A 176 17.60 -4.47 -5.63
CA THR A 176 18.48 -5.62 -5.46
C THR A 176 17.94 -6.58 -4.38
N PRO A 177 18.31 -7.88 -4.41
CA PRO A 177 17.99 -8.82 -3.33
C PRO A 177 18.41 -8.29 -1.95
N GLN A 178 19.60 -7.69 -1.86
CA GLN A 178 20.14 -7.15 -0.61
C GLN A 178 19.30 -6.00 -0.06
N SER A 179 18.70 -5.17 -0.94
CA SER A 179 17.87 -4.04 -0.51
C SER A 179 16.61 -4.44 0.27
N VAL A 180 16.23 -5.71 0.19
CA VAL A 180 15.09 -6.28 0.93
C VAL A 180 15.51 -7.33 1.96
N GLY A 181 16.82 -7.58 2.11
CA GLY A 181 17.40 -8.47 3.12
C GLY A 181 17.59 -9.92 2.67
N ILE A 182 17.56 -10.20 1.38
CA ILE A 182 17.99 -11.50 0.83
C ILE A 182 19.52 -11.50 0.75
N ARG A 183 20.14 -12.54 1.32
CA ARG A 183 21.59 -12.76 1.38
C ARG A 183 22.02 -13.94 0.52
#